data_b79a1f7b80467e339a255296ced87dfe
#
_entry.id   b79a1f7b80467e339a255296ced87dfe
#
_cell.length_a   1.000
_cell.length_b   1.000
_cell.length_c   1.000
_cell.angle_alpha   90.00
_cell.angle_beta   90.00
_cell.angle_gamma   90.00
#
_symmetry.space_group_name_H-M   'P 1'
#
loop_
_entity.id
_entity.type
_entity.pdbx_description
1 polymer ?
#
loop_
_entity_poly.entity_id
_entity_poly.type
_entity_poly.pdbx_seq_one_letter_code
_entity_poly.pdbx_strand_id
1 'polypeptide(L)'
;SLRKIFVKRLSGRGECQQVAHLSADVDLGELPVLKTWENDGGAFITMGQVYTKDLNSQTQNLGMYRLQIYGRDRLGMHWQIHKDGAGFFDEYRKAGRKMPVSVAIGGDPLYIWCGQAPLPKGIFELLLYGFIRRSPARLVKSLTNEIYVPADADYVIEGFVDPAVSEPEGPFGDHTGYYTPVEPFPVMEVSAITHKRAPIFHATVVGKPPLEDKFMGYATERIFLPLFRTSAPDLIDYKMPENGVFHNLILAKIAVRYPAAAKQIMHAFWGVGQMSFVKHAVFVPQDAPSLDEYEAFTKYVLNRIGARSLVFSEGVCDQLDHASPNSCFGGKLGIDATADLSSQAPQILSDEELLAKFQSEEPAILALKQYFCDTKNPLVLINIDKKELVERS
;
A
#
# COMPACT_ATOMS: atom_id res chain seq x y z
N SER A 1 2.35 -1.00 -31.71
CA SER A 1 2.64 -2.43 -31.89
C SER A 1 2.71 -3.10 -30.52
N LEU A 2 1.97 -4.17 -30.29
CA LEU A 2 1.99 -5.00 -29.08
C LEU A 2 3.40 -5.47 -28.68
N ARG A 3 4.31 -5.61 -29.65
CA ARG A 3 5.71 -5.97 -29.40
C ARG A 3 6.47 -5.00 -28.47
N LYS A 4 5.99 -3.76 -28.32
CA LYS A 4 6.62 -2.75 -27.45
C LYS A 4 6.27 -2.91 -25.97
N ILE A 5 5.27 -3.71 -25.65
CA ILE A 5 4.82 -3.97 -24.28
C ILE A 5 5.68 -5.06 -23.63
N PHE A 6 6.14 -6.04 -24.41
CA PHE A 6 6.92 -7.17 -23.90
C PHE A 6 8.34 -6.75 -23.52
N VAL A 7 8.84 -7.34 -22.44
CA VAL A 7 10.23 -7.14 -22.00
C VAL A 7 11.23 -7.65 -23.02
N LYS A 8 12.40 -7.01 -23.12
CA LYS A 8 13.50 -7.43 -23.99
C LYS A 8 14.66 -7.97 -23.13
N ARG A 9 14.85 -9.27 -23.17
CA ARG A 9 16.05 -9.91 -22.57
C ARG A 9 17.25 -9.66 -23.46
N LEU A 10 18.32 -9.12 -22.87
CA LEU A 10 19.58 -8.86 -23.55
C LEU A 10 20.53 -10.04 -23.36
N SER A 11 21.36 -10.32 -24.37
CA SER A 11 22.52 -11.19 -24.24
C SER A 11 23.71 -10.36 -23.73
N GLY A 12 24.44 -10.89 -22.77
CA GLY A 12 25.62 -10.21 -22.18
C GLY A 12 25.25 -9.36 -20.94
N ARG A 13 26.17 -8.49 -20.55
CA ARG A 13 26.05 -7.66 -19.34
C ARG A 13 25.26 -6.37 -19.60
N GLY A 14 24.54 -5.92 -18.57
CA GLY A 14 23.92 -4.61 -18.52
C GLY A 14 24.82 -3.54 -17.90
N GLU A 15 24.36 -2.30 -17.94
CA GLU A 15 25.03 -1.20 -17.25
C GLU A 15 25.10 -1.41 -15.74
N CYS A 16 24.07 -2.04 -15.15
CA CYS A 16 24.02 -2.42 -13.75
C CYS A 16 25.07 -3.46 -13.35
N GLN A 17 25.81 -4.05 -14.30
CA GLN A 17 26.81 -5.09 -14.05
C GLN A 17 28.24 -4.65 -14.46
N GLN A 18 28.49 -3.34 -14.50
CA GLN A 18 29.81 -2.81 -14.83
C GLN A 18 30.85 -3.06 -13.74
N VAL A 19 30.41 -3.07 -12.49
CA VAL A 19 31.18 -3.45 -11.30
C VAL A 19 30.45 -4.61 -10.63
N ALA A 20 31.20 -5.56 -10.09
CA ALA A 20 30.61 -6.74 -9.43
C ALA A 20 31.44 -7.13 -8.20
N HIS A 21 30.76 -7.24 -7.06
CA HIS A 21 31.25 -7.78 -5.81
C HIS A 21 30.58 -9.13 -5.58
N LEU A 22 31.38 -10.20 -5.48
CA LEU A 22 30.88 -11.57 -5.42
C LEU A 22 31.36 -12.27 -4.15
N SER A 23 30.50 -13.09 -3.57
CA SER A 23 30.85 -13.96 -2.43
C SER A 23 31.50 -13.18 -1.28
N ALA A 24 32.80 -13.36 -1.03
CA ALA A 24 33.53 -12.71 0.07
C ALA A 24 33.66 -11.18 -0.07
N ASP A 25 33.51 -10.66 -1.30
CA ASP A 25 33.62 -9.22 -1.57
C ASP A 25 32.25 -8.49 -1.38
N VAL A 26 31.19 -9.23 -1.02
CA VAL A 26 29.89 -8.64 -0.72
C VAL A 26 29.95 -7.88 0.59
N ASP A 27 29.53 -6.60 0.57
CA ASP A 27 29.36 -5.78 1.77
C ASP A 27 28.22 -4.77 1.58
N LEU A 28 27.07 -5.04 2.19
CA LEU A 28 25.92 -4.15 2.20
C LEU A 28 26.21 -2.86 3.00
N GLY A 29 27.20 -2.88 3.89
CA GLY A 29 27.63 -1.70 4.65
C GLY A 29 28.28 -0.61 3.82
N GLU A 30 28.74 -0.95 2.58
CA GLU A 30 29.26 0.06 1.63
C GLU A 30 28.14 0.83 0.90
N LEU A 31 26.88 0.37 0.99
CA LEU A 31 25.74 1.04 0.37
C LEU A 31 25.25 2.19 1.27
N PRO A 32 24.88 3.35 0.72
CA PRO A 32 24.39 4.49 1.50
C PRO A 32 22.93 4.30 1.94
N VAL A 33 22.65 3.19 2.61
CA VAL A 33 21.31 2.85 3.09
C VAL A 33 20.97 3.66 4.34
N LEU A 34 19.73 4.18 4.41
CA LEU A 34 19.31 5.09 5.45
C LEU A 34 18.70 4.36 6.66
N LYS A 35 19.06 4.79 7.87
CA LYS A 35 18.21 4.70 9.04
C LYS A 35 17.45 6.02 9.13
N THR A 36 16.14 6.02 8.87
CA THR A 36 15.37 7.26 8.70
C THR A 36 14.87 7.84 10.01
N TRP A 37 14.30 6.99 10.85
CA TRP A 37 13.68 7.42 12.11
C TRP A 37 14.46 6.89 13.32
N GLU A 38 14.37 7.63 14.44
CA GLU A 38 15.13 7.34 15.65
C GLU A 38 14.97 5.89 16.12
N ASN A 39 13.73 5.38 16.13
CA ASN A 39 13.40 4.05 16.62
C ASN A 39 13.36 2.98 15.53
N ASP A 40 13.81 3.27 14.29
CA ASP A 40 13.98 2.21 13.30
C ASP A 40 14.96 1.15 13.80
N GLY A 41 14.64 -0.13 13.58
CA GLY A 41 15.45 -1.27 14.03
C GLY A 41 16.81 -1.38 13.35
N GLY A 42 17.08 -0.56 12.33
CA GLY A 42 18.33 -0.52 11.57
C GLY A 42 18.20 0.33 10.32
N ALA A 43 19.10 0.13 9.36
CA ALA A 43 19.03 0.73 8.05
C ALA A 43 18.12 -0.08 7.12
N PHE A 44 17.29 0.61 6.33
CA PHE A 44 16.33 0.01 5.41
C PHE A 44 16.51 0.50 3.99
N ILE A 45 16.54 -0.41 3.02
CA ILE A 45 16.35 -0.10 1.61
C ILE A 45 14.86 0.19 1.41
N THR A 46 14.52 1.42 1.04
CA THR A 46 13.12 1.90 0.94
C THR A 46 12.58 1.92 -0.48
N MET A 47 13.45 1.90 -1.50
CA MET A 47 13.09 1.93 -2.93
C MET A 47 13.59 0.65 -3.65
N GLY A 48 13.49 -0.49 -2.98
CA GLY A 48 13.89 -1.77 -3.53
C GLY A 48 12.89 -2.34 -4.52
N GLN A 49 13.31 -2.58 -5.76
CA GLN A 49 12.58 -3.30 -6.79
C GLN A 49 12.89 -4.79 -6.62
N VAL A 50 12.02 -5.54 -5.94
CA VAL A 50 12.25 -6.94 -5.61
C VAL A 50 11.70 -7.84 -6.71
N TYR A 51 12.61 -8.47 -7.43
CA TYR A 51 12.31 -9.42 -8.49
C TYR A 51 12.35 -10.85 -7.94
N THR A 52 11.26 -11.56 -8.13
CA THR A 52 11.07 -12.95 -7.74
C THR A 52 10.61 -13.79 -8.93
N LYS A 53 10.61 -15.10 -8.78
CA LYS A 53 10.23 -16.01 -9.86
C LYS A 53 9.40 -17.15 -9.30
N ASP A 54 8.26 -17.40 -9.91
CA ASP A 54 7.41 -18.54 -9.62
C ASP A 54 8.16 -19.86 -9.87
N LEU A 55 8.03 -20.80 -8.95
CA LEU A 55 8.74 -22.08 -9.00
C LEU A 55 8.31 -22.93 -10.20
N ASN A 56 7.02 -22.91 -10.54
CA ASN A 56 6.40 -23.81 -11.50
C ASN A 56 6.27 -23.16 -12.88
N SER A 57 5.63 -22.00 -12.97
CA SER A 57 5.38 -21.31 -14.24
C SER A 57 6.58 -20.55 -14.77
N GLN A 58 7.61 -20.31 -13.93
CA GLN A 58 8.78 -19.53 -14.27
C GLN A 58 8.49 -18.07 -14.60
N THR A 59 7.28 -17.59 -14.32
CA THR A 59 6.90 -16.17 -14.44
C THR A 59 7.63 -15.37 -13.39
N GLN A 60 8.18 -14.21 -13.78
CA GLN A 60 8.74 -13.25 -12.83
C GLN A 60 7.66 -12.31 -12.33
N ASN A 61 7.86 -11.83 -11.11
CA ASN A 61 7.11 -10.80 -10.45
C ASN A 61 8.04 -9.68 -9.99
N LEU A 62 7.56 -8.46 -10.00
CA LEU A 62 8.21 -7.30 -9.42
C LEU A 62 7.32 -6.75 -8.31
N GLY A 63 7.85 -6.66 -7.10
CA GLY A 63 7.19 -5.98 -5.99
C GLY A 63 8.08 -4.91 -5.36
N MET A 64 7.49 -3.88 -4.82
CA MET A 64 8.16 -2.90 -3.97
C MET A 64 8.02 -3.31 -2.51
N TYR A 65 9.15 -3.50 -1.83
CA TYR A 65 9.20 -3.89 -0.41
C TYR A 65 10.34 -3.18 0.29
N ARG A 66 10.17 -2.91 1.59
CA ARG A 66 11.27 -2.49 2.44
C ARG A 66 12.15 -3.67 2.80
N LEU A 67 13.46 -3.43 2.94
CA LEU A 67 14.44 -4.47 3.21
C LEU A 67 15.39 -3.99 4.30
N GLN A 68 15.36 -4.62 5.48
CA GLN A 68 16.27 -4.29 6.58
C GLN A 68 17.63 -4.93 6.36
N ILE A 69 18.71 -4.18 6.59
CA ILE A 69 20.07 -4.71 6.54
C ILE A 69 20.43 -5.35 7.88
N TYR A 70 20.86 -6.64 7.86
CA TYR A 70 21.27 -7.38 9.04
C TYR A 70 22.79 -7.59 9.14
N GLY A 71 23.59 -6.94 8.29
CA GLY A 71 25.03 -7.08 8.27
C GLY A 71 25.60 -6.99 6.87
N ARG A 72 26.74 -7.65 6.64
CA ARG A 72 27.44 -7.53 5.37
C ARG A 72 26.71 -8.16 4.17
N ASP A 73 26.00 -9.26 4.39
CA ASP A 73 25.51 -10.14 3.35
C ASP A 73 24.09 -10.66 3.58
N ARG A 74 23.31 -10.01 4.47
CA ARG A 74 21.95 -10.46 4.79
C ARG A 74 20.95 -9.31 4.80
N LEU A 75 19.77 -9.57 4.22
CA LEU A 75 18.63 -8.66 4.12
C LEU A 75 17.36 -9.30 4.68
N GLY A 76 16.58 -8.56 5.46
CA GLY A 76 15.21 -8.94 5.82
C GLY A 76 14.25 -8.71 4.66
N MET A 77 13.40 -9.70 4.36
CA MET A 77 12.46 -9.66 3.26
C MET A 77 11.04 -9.41 3.76
N HIS A 78 10.60 -8.15 3.80
CA HIS A 78 9.25 -7.80 4.29
C HIS A 78 8.16 -8.12 3.25
N TRP A 79 7.94 -9.40 2.96
CA TRP A 79 6.87 -9.82 2.06
C TRP A 79 5.52 -9.82 2.78
N GLN A 80 4.64 -8.93 2.34
CA GLN A 80 3.26 -8.88 2.81
C GLN A 80 2.47 -10.10 2.31
N ILE A 81 1.69 -10.71 3.18
CA ILE A 81 1.00 -12.00 2.95
C ILE A 81 0.08 -11.99 1.71
N HIS A 82 -0.45 -10.85 1.34
CA HIS A 82 -1.38 -10.70 0.20
C HIS A 82 -0.70 -10.43 -1.15
N LYS A 83 0.64 -10.35 -1.19
CA LYS A 83 1.41 -10.04 -2.40
C LYS A 83 1.93 -11.31 -3.07
N ASP A 84 2.15 -11.25 -4.39
CA ASP A 84 2.63 -12.38 -5.18
C ASP A 84 3.99 -12.90 -4.71
N GLY A 85 4.89 -12.02 -4.25
CA GLY A 85 6.18 -12.43 -3.67
C GLY A 85 6.05 -13.38 -2.48
N ALA A 86 5.09 -13.13 -1.57
CA ALA A 86 4.78 -14.03 -0.46
C ALA A 86 4.20 -15.37 -0.95
N GLY A 87 3.34 -15.32 -1.97
CA GLY A 87 2.77 -16.52 -2.59
C GLY A 87 3.85 -17.41 -3.21
N PHE A 88 4.78 -16.83 -3.97
CA PHE A 88 5.91 -17.56 -4.54
C PHE A 88 6.82 -18.15 -3.46
N PHE A 89 7.12 -17.37 -2.42
CA PHE A 89 7.92 -17.86 -1.30
C PHE A 89 7.28 -19.09 -0.62
N ASP A 90 5.96 -19.11 -0.46
CA ASP A 90 5.24 -20.28 0.09
C ASP A 90 5.38 -21.54 -0.78
N GLU A 91 5.43 -21.39 -2.11
CA GLU A 91 5.69 -22.51 -3.03
C GLU A 91 7.11 -23.07 -2.86
N TYR A 92 8.11 -22.21 -2.75
CA TYR A 92 9.50 -22.64 -2.48
C TYR A 92 9.61 -23.30 -1.11
N ARG A 93 8.92 -22.77 -0.09
CA ARG A 93 8.86 -23.34 1.25
C ARG A 93 8.27 -24.76 1.24
N LYS A 94 7.16 -24.96 0.55
CA LYS A 94 6.52 -26.29 0.39
C LYS A 94 7.40 -27.27 -0.35
N ALA A 95 8.21 -26.79 -1.29
CA ALA A 95 9.15 -27.60 -2.05
C ALA A 95 10.50 -27.85 -1.33
N GLY A 96 10.75 -27.23 -0.16
CA GLY A 96 12.01 -27.31 0.57
C GLY A 96 13.20 -26.74 -0.20
N ARG A 97 12.98 -25.71 -1.02
CA ARG A 97 13.99 -25.11 -1.90
C ARG A 97 14.25 -23.65 -1.55
N LYS A 98 15.51 -23.20 -1.68
CA LYS A 98 15.85 -21.77 -1.60
C LYS A 98 15.25 -21.01 -2.78
N MET A 99 14.66 -19.84 -2.51
CA MET A 99 14.05 -18.99 -3.51
C MET A 99 15.08 -17.98 -4.04
N PRO A 100 15.33 -17.92 -5.35
CA PRO A 100 16.19 -16.89 -5.92
C PRO A 100 15.49 -15.54 -5.88
N VAL A 101 16.23 -14.50 -5.51
CA VAL A 101 15.74 -13.12 -5.44
C VAL A 101 16.82 -12.18 -5.97
N SER A 102 16.38 -11.13 -6.66
CA SER A 102 17.24 -10.01 -7.04
C SER A 102 16.55 -8.70 -6.74
N VAL A 103 17.26 -7.80 -6.08
CA VAL A 103 16.76 -6.46 -5.73
C VAL A 103 17.47 -5.44 -6.57
N ALA A 104 16.75 -4.75 -7.46
CA ALA A 104 17.29 -3.62 -8.21
C ALA A 104 16.98 -2.30 -7.51
N ILE A 105 17.89 -1.34 -7.60
CA ILE A 105 17.74 0.01 -7.06
C ILE A 105 18.10 0.99 -8.18
N GLY A 106 17.28 2.01 -8.39
CA GLY A 106 17.49 3.00 -9.43
C GLY A 106 17.03 2.59 -10.81
N GLY A 107 17.63 3.17 -11.84
CA GLY A 107 17.15 3.08 -13.21
C GLY A 107 15.97 4.00 -13.49
N ASP A 108 15.10 3.63 -14.43
CA ASP A 108 13.89 4.41 -14.73
C ASP A 108 12.94 4.43 -13.51
N PRO A 109 12.51 5.61 -13.01
CA PRO A 109 11.59 5.72 -11.88
C PRO A 109 10.28 4.97 -12.05
N LEU A 110 9.87 4.67 -13.28
CA LEU A 110 8.66 3.91 -13.56
C LEU A 110 8.79 2.43 -13.14
N TYR A 111 10.00 1.88 -13.01
CA TYR A 111 10.18 0.49 -12.54
C TYR A 111 9.63 0.31 -11.13
N ILE A 112 10.04 1.20 -10.20
CA ILE A 112 9.60 1.08 -8.80
C ILE A 112 8.08 1.29 -8.67
N TRP A 113 7.51 2.24 -9.42
CA TRP A 113 6.07 2.45 -9.42
C TRP A 113 5.31 1.21 -9.98
N CYS A 114 5.83 0.55 -11.02
CA CYS A 114 5.26 -0.71 -11.51
C CYS A 114 5.22 -1.79 -10.42
N GLY A 115 6.22 -1.84 -9.53
CA GLY A 115 6.31 -2.82 -8.44
C GLY A 115 5.22 -2.68 -7.37
N GLN A 116 4.52 -1.55 -7.30
CA GLN A 116 3.36 -1.37 -6.43
C GLN A 116 2.02 -1.34 -7.18
N ALA A 117 2.04 -1.38 -8.51
CA ALA A 117 0.84 -1.31 -9.33
C ALA A 117 -0.09 -2.52 -9.06
N PRO A 118 -1.41 -2.30 -8.84
CA PRO A 118 -2.35 -3.36 -8.51
C PRO A 118 -2.77 -4.16 -9.75
N LEU A 119 -1.82 -4.86 -10.36
CA LEU A 119 -2.09 -5.73 -11.51
C LEU A 119 -2.72 -7.06 -11.08
N PRO A 120 -3.49 -7.71 -11.97
CA PRO A 120 -3.96 -9.07 -11.74
C PRO A 120 -2.80 -10.05 -11.56
N LYS A 121 -3.02 -11.05 -10.71
CA LYS A 121 -2.03 -12.10 -10.42
C LYS A 121 -1.48 -12.75 -11.70
N GLY A 122 -0.18 -12.97 -11.74
CA GLY A 122 0.51 -13.63 -12.85
C GLY A 122 0.82 -12.71 -14.04
N ILE A 123 0.54 -11.43 -13.96
CA ILE A 123 0.97 -10.44 -14.96
C ILE A 123 2.25 -9.77 -14.48
N PHE A 124 3.34 -9.98 -15.23
CA PHE A 124 4.62 -9.35 -14.89
C PHE A 124 4.54 -7.82 -15.04
N GLU A 125 4.85 -7.11 -13.99
CA GLU A 125 4.64 -5.66 -13.83
C GLU A 125 5.36 -4.82 -14.90
N LEU A 126 6.47 -5.32 -15.44
CA LEU A 126 7.19 -4.63 -16.51
C LEU A 126 6.48 -4.65 -17.87
N LEU A 127 5.37 -5.37 -18.02
CA LEU A 127 4.46 -5.21 -19.16
C LEU A 127 3.75 -3.85 -19.09
N LEU A 128 3.36 -3.41 -17.87
CA LEU A 128 2.80 -2.07 -17.65
C LEU A 128 3.83 -0.98 -17.95
N TYR A 129 5.10 -1.19 -17.55
CA TYR A 129 6.19 -0.31 -17.96
C TYR A 129 6.24 -0.13 -19.48
N GLY A 130 6.26 -1.25 -20.21
CA GLY A 130 6.29 -1.23 -21.67
C GLY A 130 5.08 -0.54 -22.30
N PHE A 131 3.91 -0.69 -21.68
CA PHE A 131 2.67 -0.02 -22.11
C PHE A 131 2.77 1.50 -21.95
N ILE A 132 3.20 1.98 -20.78
CA ILE A 132 3.29 3.43 -20.48
C ILE A 132 4.42 4.09 -21.27
N ARG A 133 5.62 3.50 -21.28
CA ARG A 133 6.80 4.02 -21.99
C ARG A 133 6.72 3.85 -23.51
N ARG A 134 5.81 2.99 -24.01
CA ARG A 134 5.76 2.57 -25.43
C ARG A 134 7.09 2.02 -25.93
N SER A 135 7.86 1.43 -25.02
CA SER A 135 9.18 0.85 -25.24
C SER A 135 9.41 -0.30 -24.25
N PRO A 136 9.96 -1.45 -24.69
CA PRO A 136 10.16 -2.59 -23.81
C PRO A 136 11.18 -2.28 -22.72
N ALA A 137 10.92 -2.77 -21.50
CA ALA A 137 11.97 -2.83 -20.47
C ALA A 137 13.09 -3.75 -20.95
N ARG A 138 14.32 -3.30 -20.86
CA ARG A 138 15.54 -4.05 -21.24
C ARG A 138 16.07 -4.75 -19.99
N LEU A 139 16.11 -6.08 -20.02
CA LEU A 139 16.50 -6.90 -18.89
C LEU A 139 17.78 -7.68 -19.18
N VAL A 140 18.63 -7.81 -18.16
CA VAL A 140 19.78 -8.73 -18.15
C VAL A 140 19.59 -9.79 -17.09
N LYS A 141 20.19 -10.96 -17.30
CA LYS A 141 20.21 -12.04 -16.30
C LYS A 141 21.13 -11.64 -15.15
N SER A 142 20.72 -11.88 -13.92
CA SER A 142 21.55 -11.80 -12.73
C SER A 142 22.79 -12.69 -12.86
N LEU A 143 23.88 -12.37 -12.18
CA LEU A 143 25.13 -13.11 -12.28
C LEU A 143 25.08 -14.44 -11.52
N THR A 144 24.37 -14.49 -10.39
CA THR A 144 24.39 -15.62 -9.46
C THR A 144 23.10 -16.41 -9.40
N ASN A 145 22.01 -15.90 -10.02
CA ASN A 145 20.72 -16.59 -10.05
C ASN A 145 19.98 -16.44 -11.39
N GLU A 146 18.77 -16.99 -11.48
CA GLU A 146 17.97 -17.08 -12.71
C GLU A 146 17.03 -15.88 -12.96
N ILE A 147 17.13 -14.83 -12.15
CA ILE A 147 16.27 -13.66 -12.23
C ILE A 147 16.78 -12.69 -13.30
N TYR A 148 15.87 -12.06 -14.02
CA TYR A 148 16.18 -10.96 -14.93
C TYR A 148 15.80 -9.62 -14.31
N VAL A 149 16.71 -8.66 -14.37
CA VAL A 149 16.60 -7.33 -13.77
C VAL A 149 16.80 -6.23 -14.82
N PRO A 150 16.36 -4.98 -14.59
CA PRO A 150 16.60 -3.88 -15.52
C PRO A 150 18.09 -3.70 -15.79
N ALA A 151 18.44 -3.65 -17.08
CA ALA A 151 19.83 -3.53 -17.52
C ALA A 151 20.49 -2.19 -17.12
N ASP A 152 19.67 -1.18 -16.89
CA ASP A 152 20.01 0.20 -16.53
C ASP A 152 19.77 0.54 -15.05
N ALA A 153 19.50 -0.46 -14.19
CA ALA A 153 19.47 -0.25 -12.74
C ALA A 153 20.83 0.30 -12.26
N ASP A 154 20.80 1.07 -11.18
CA ASP A 154 22.03 1.61 -10.60
C ASP A 154 22.76 0.57 -9.76
N TYR A 155 22.01 -0.18 -8.92
CA TYR A 155 22.51 -1.32 -8.16
C TYR A 155 21.61 -2.54 -8.37
N VAL A 156 22.21 -3.72 -8.26
CA VAL A 156 21.48 -5.00 -8.15
C VAL A 156 22.11 -5.82 -7.03
N ILE A 157 21.28 -6.25 -6.10
CA ILE A 157 21.63 -7.14 -4.99
C ILE A 157 21.02 -8.50 -5.31
N GLU A 158 21.84 -9.52 -5.44
CA GLU A 158 21.41 -10.88 -5.84
C GLU A 158 21.60 -11.85 -4.69
N GLY A 159 20.70 -12.82 -4.55
CA GLY A 159 20.85 -13.83 -3.51
C GLY A 159 19.73 -14.86 -3.50
N PHE A 160 19.62 -15.53 -2.36
CA PHE A 160 18.66 -16.61 -2.14
C PHE A 160 18.03 -16.46 -0.76
N VAL A 161 16.74 -16.77 -0.66
CA VAL A 161 16.02 -16.85 0.60
C VAL A 161 15.81 -18.31 0.97
N ASP A 162 16.33 -18.69 2.14
CA ASP A 162 16.09 -20.02 2.71
C ASP A 162 14.77 -19.99 3.49
N PRO A 163 13.78 -20.82 3.12
CA PRO A 163 12.49 -20.82 3.82
C PRO A 163 12.55 -21.27 5.29
N ALA A 164 13.66 -21.88 5.71
CA ALA A 164 13.87 -22.29 7.10
C ALA A 164 14.44 -21.19 7.99
N VAL A 165 14.87 -20.05 7.40
CA VAL A 165 15.57 -18.98 8.11
C VAL A 165 14.68 -17.74 8.16
N SER A 166 14.44 -17.23 9.38
CA SER A 166 13.80 -15.94 9.62
C SER A 166 14.50 -15.21 10.75
N GLU A 167 14.50 -13.88 10.70
CA GLU A 167 15.05 -13.01 11.77
C GLU A 167 14.04 -11.91 12.11
N PRO A 168 14.11 -11.33 13.33
CA PRO A 168 13.27 -10.18 13.69
C PRO A 168 13.54 -9.00 12.76
N GLU A 169 12.48 -8.43 12.18
CA GLU A 169 12.51 -7.23 11.34
C GLU A 169 11.74 -6.11 12.02
N GLY A 170 12.29 -4.90 11.94
CA GLY A 170 11.68 -3.73 12.53
C GLY A 170 12.29 -3.32 13.88
N PRO A 171 11.69 -2.34 14.58
CA PRO A 171 10.57 -1.52 14.09
C PRO A 171 10.93 -0.69 12.86
N PHE A 172 9.91 -0.28 12.11
CA PHE A 172 10.08 0.61 10.97
C PHE A 172 9.06 1.74 11.03
N GLY A 173 9.50 2.99 10.89
CA GLY A 173 8.62 4.15 10.78
C GLY A 173 7.91 4.14 9.42
N ASP A 174 6.63 3.75 9.42
CA ASP A 174 5.88 3.46 8.22
C ASP A 174 4.97 4.60 7.74
N HIS A 175 4.39 4.47 6.57
CA HIS A 175 3.48 5.44 5.93
C HIS A 175 2.22 5.73 6.76
N THR A 176 1.84 4.88 7.68
CA THR A 176 0.75 5.11 8.62
C THR A 176 1.06 6.22 9.64
N GLY A 177 2.33 6.62 9.78
CA GLY A 177 2.80 7.55 10.80
C GLY A 177 3.10 6.90 12.15
N TYR A 178 3.10 5.56 12.20
CA TYR A 178 3.43 4.74 13.37
C TYR A 178 4.56 3.79 13.05
N TYR A 179 5.26 3.32 14.09
CA TYR A 179 6.23 2.24 13.96
C TYR A 179 5.52 0.90 13.83
N THR A 180 6.01 0.05 12.92
CA THR A 180 5.56 -1.34 12.84
C THR A 180 6.11 -2.14 14.01
N PRO A 181 5.41 -3.21 14.46
CA PRO A 181 5.95 -4.13 15.45
C PRO A 181 7.17 -4.88 14.92
N VAL A 182 7.96 -5.43 15.82
CA VAL A 182 9.04 -6.35 15.48
C VAL A 182 8.45 -7.73 15.23
N GLU A 183 8.61 -8.26 14.03
CA GLU A 183 8.09 -9.56 13.63
C GLU A 183 9.13 -10.37 12.85
N PRO A 184 9.05 -11.72 12.86
CA PRO A 184 9.97 -12.55 12.11
C PRO A 184 9.66 -12.49 10.60
N PHE A 185 10.67 -12.14 9.80
CA PHE A 185 10.60 -12.18 8.33
C PHE A 185 11.70 -13.05 7.74
N PRO A 186 11.49 -13.61 6.53
CA PRO A 186 12.51 -14.37 5.82
C PRO A 186 13.76 -13.55 5.56
N VAL A 187 14.90 -14.23 5.50
CA VAL A 187 16.22 -13.61 5.28
C VAL A 187 16.78 -14.01 3.93
N MET A 188 17.20 -13.01 3.16
CA MET A 188 17.96 -13.21 1.92
C MET A 188 19.46 -13.22 2.23
N GLU A 189 20.14 -14.32 1.87
CA GLU A 189 21.61 -14.41 1.82
C GLU A 189 22.08 -13.82 0.49
N VAL A 190 22.88 -12.75 0.56
CA VAL A 190 23.37 -12.03 -0.62
C VAL A 190 24.60 -12.72 -1.19
N SER A 191 24.54 -13.06 -2.47
CA SER A 191 25.61 -13.72 -3.21
C SER A 191 26.40 -12.78 -4.12
N ALA A 192 25.80 -11.65 -4.51
CA ALA A 192 26.45 -10.63 -5.32
C ALA A 192 25.82 -9.25 -5.10
N ILE A 193 26.63 -8.20 -5.23
CA ILE A 193 26.21 -6.82 -5.43
C ILE A 193 26.86 -6.33 -6.72
N THR A 194 26.03 -5.89 -7.67
CA THR A 194 26.54 -5.30 -8.92
C THR A 194 26.03 -3.87 -9.07
N HIS A 195 26.77 -3.03 -9.79
CA HIS A 195 26.37 -1.64 -9.99
C HIS A 195 27.03 -0.99 -11.22
N LYS A 196 26.49 0.16 -11.62
CA LYS A 196 27.16 1.07 -12.57
C LYS A 196 28.49 1.58 -11.98
N ARG A 197 29.38 2.09 -12.82
CA ARG A 197 30.63 2.73 -12.33
C ARG A 197 30.39 3.99 -11.52
N ALA A 198 29.30 4.72 -11.82
CA ALA A 198 28.86 5.91 -11.09
C ALA A 198 27.36 5.76 -10.77
N PRO A 199 27.02 4.93 -9.78
CA PRO A 199 25.64 4.62 -9.47
C PRO A 199 25.01 5.72 -8.60
N ILE A 200 23.69 5.89 -8.72
CA ILE A 200 22.88 6.73 -7.84
C ILE A 200 22.04 5.80 -6.97
N PHE A 201 22.15 5.94 -5.66
CA PHE A 201 21.34 5.15 -4.73
C PHE A 201 19.99 5.84 -4.53
N HIS A 202 18.93 5.23 -5.03
CA HIS A 202 17.56 5.72 -4.85
C HIS A 202 17.03 5.31 -3.48
N ALA A 203 16.65 6.30 -2.69
CA ALA A 203 16.03 6.11 -1.38
C ALA A 203 14.89 7.11 -1.19
N THR A 204 13.98 6.82 -0.28
CA THR A 204 12.94 7.74 0.16
C THR A 204 12.80 7.71 1.66
N VAL A 205 12.23 8.77 2.23
CA VAL A 205 11.79 8.82 3.61
C VAL A 205 10.35 8.34 3.65
N VAL A 206 10.12 7.14 4.18
CA VAL A 206 8.77 6.63 4.43
C VAL A 206 8.24 7.22 5.72
N GLY A 207 6.96 7.59 5.76
CA GLY A 207 6.34 8.14 6.95
C GLY A 207 4.96 8.74 6.68
N LYS A 208 4.43 9.44 7.68
CA LYS A 208 3.11 10.06 7.60
C LYS A 208 2.99 10.97 6.37
N PRO A 209 1.91 10.86 5.58
CA PRO A 209 1.69 11.71 4.40
C PRO A 209 1.77 13.22 4.72
N PRO A 210 2.20 14.04 3.74
CA PRO A 210 2.45 13.72 2.32
C PRO A 210 3.91 13.36 2.04
N LEU A 211 4.21 12.08 1.89
CA LEU A 211 5.50 11.59 1.43
C LEU A 211 5.32 10.80 0.10
N GLU A 212 6.23 9.88 -0.24
CA GLU A 212 6.26 9.21 -1.54
C GLU A 212 4.94 8.50 -1.88
N ASP A 213 4.33 7.82 -0.91
CA ASP A 213 3.10 7.04 -1.11
C ASP A 213 1.92 7.87 -1.56
N LYS A 214 1.84 9.16 -1.16
CA LYS A 214 0.83 10.08 -1.68
C LYS A 214 0.90 10.20 -3.20
N PHE A 215 2.11 10.39 -3.72
CA PHE A 215 2.32 10.61 -5.16
C PHE A 215 2.15 9.31 -5.95
N MET A 216 2.61 8.19 -5.41
CA MET A 216 2.40 6.87 -6.00
C MET A 216 0.91 6.48 -5.99
N GLY A 217 0.20 6.73 -4.88
CA GLY A 217 -1.23 6.51 -4.74
C GLY A 217 -2.03 7.36 -5.73
N TYR A 218 -1.70 8.65 -5.88
CA TYR A 218 -2.34 9.53 -6.85
C TYR A 218 -2.16 9.04 -8.30
N ALA A 219 -0.94 8.61 -8.67
CA ALA A 219 -0.72 8.02 -9.99
C ALA A 219 -1.56 6.74 -10.19
N THR A 220 -1.65 5.90 -9.17
CA THR A 220 -2.45 4.67 -9.18
C THR A 220 -3.93 4.98 -9.36
N GLU A 221 -4.49 5.94 -8.61
CA GLU A 221 -5.88 6.39 -8.77
C GLU A 221 -6.21 6.72 -10.23
N ARG A 222 -5.35 7.51 -10.86
CA ARG A 222 -5.62 8.00 -12.23
C ARG A 222 -5.42 6.93 -13.30
N ILE A 223 -4.37 6.14 -13.19
CA ILE A 223 -4.01 5.12 -14.19
C ILE A 223 -4.96 3.93 -14.12
N PHE A 224 -5.39 3.52 -12.93
CA PHE A 224 -6.23 2.34 -12.73
C PHE A 224 -7.74 2.61 -12.71
N LEU A 225 -8.20 3.86 -12.72
CA LEU A 225 -9.63 4.18 -12.81
C LEU A 225 -10.34 3.45 -13.97
N PRO A 226 -9.81 3.39 -15.22
CA PRO A 226 -10.44 2.63 -16.29
C PRO A 226 -10.56 1.14 -16.00
N LEU A 227 -9.58 0.55 -15.33
CA LEU A 227 -9.61 -0.87 -14.93
C LEU A 227 -10.69 -1.12 -13.86
N PHE A 228 -10.79 -0.27 -12.84
CA PHE A 228 -11.85 -0.39 -11.83
C PHE A 228 -13.26 -0.27 -12.42
N ARG A 229 -13.43 0.55 -13.44
CA ARG A 229 -14.70 0.67 -14.16
C ARG A 229 -15.13 -0.64 -14.85
N THR A 230 -14.25 -1.58 -15.08
CA THR A 230 -14.64 -2.90 -15.61
C THR A 230 -15.45 -3.72 -14.61
N SER A 231 -15.17 -3.55 -13.31
CA SER A 231 -15.89 -4.20 -12.21
C SER A 231 -16.99 -3.32 -11.60
N ALA A 232 -16.89 -2.01 -11.76
CA ALA A 232 -17.82 -1.01 -11.27
C ALA A 232 -18.13 0.03 -12.37
N PRO A 233 -18.96 -0.32 -13.38
CA PRO A 233 -19.15 0.53 -14.58
C PRO A 233 -19.77 1.89 -14.26
N ASP A 234 -20.52 2.01 -13.18
CA ASP A 234 -21.12 3.25 -12.74
C ASP A 234 -20.18 4.14 -11.91
N LEU A 235 -18.95 3.70 -11.63
CA LEU A 235 -17.92 4.54 -11.00
C LEU A 235 -17.47 5.62 -12.00
N ILE A 236 -17.66 6.88 -11.64
CA ILE A 236 -17.25 8.04 -12.44
C ILE A 236 -15.83 8.44 -12.08
N ASP A 237 -15.58 8.60 -10.78
CA ASP A 237 -14.29 9.01 -10.25
C ASP A 237 -14.13 8.54 -8.80
N TYR A 238 -12.90 8.41 -8.34
CA TYR A 238 -12.58 8.15 -6.94
C TYR A 238 -11.29 8.83 -6.53
N LYS A 239 -11.15 9.04 -5.23
CA LYS A 239 -9.97 9.60 -4.60
C LYS A 239 -9.65 8.86 -3.31
N MET A 240 -8.37 8.64 -3.07
CA MET A 240 -7.83 8.12 -1.82
C MET A 240 -7.13 9.25 -1.06
N PRO A 241 -7.82 9.95 -0.12
CA PRO A 241 -7.25 11.06 0.61
C PRO A 241 -6.04 10.65 1.44
N GLU A 242 -4.99 11.47 1.45
CA GLU A 242 -3.78 11.24 2.25
C GLU A 242 -4.08 11.10 3.75
N ASN A 243 -5.06 11.84 4.26
CA ASN A 243 -5.50 11.77 5.67
C ASN A 243 -6.14 10.42 6.03
N GLY A 244 -6.61 9.65 5.06
CA GLY A 244 -7.08 8.28 5.20
C GLY A 244 -5.99 7.25 4.92
N VAL A 245 -4.73 7.65 4.91
CA VAL A 245 -3.60 6.80 4.55
C VAL A 245 -3.87 6.04 3.25
N PHE A 246 -4.31 6.79 2.23
CA PHE A 246 -4.66 6.32 0.86
C PHE A 246 -5.69 5.18 0.86
N HIS A 247 -5.23 3.95 0.93
CA HIS A 247 -6.04 2.75 0.75
C HIS A 247 -7.08 2.50 1.86
N ASN A 248 -7.03 3.19 3.00
CA ASN A 248 -8.00 3.00 4.08
C ASN A 248 -9.28 3.82 3.90
N LEU A 249 -9.25 4.92 3.13
CA LEU A 249 -10.40 5.77 2.85
C LEU A 249 -10.54 6.03 1.36
N ILE A 250 -11.74 5.80 0.82
CA ILE A 250 -12.10 6.16 -0.56
C ILE A 250 -13.30 7.10 -0.56
N LEU A 251 -13.17 8.20 -1.31
CA LEU A 251 -14.26 9.05 -1.74
C LEU A 251 -14.59 8.71 -3.20
N ALA A 252 -15.84 8.42 -3.52
CA ALA A 252 -16.22 7.97 -4.86
C ALA A 252 -17.44 8.71 -5.41
N LYS A 253 -17.37 9.18 -6.66
CA LYS A 253 -18.50 9.66 -7.45
C LYS A 253 -19.05 8.54 -8.32
N ILE A 254 -20.36 8.38 -8.32
CA ILE A 254 -21.02 7.35 -9.13
C ILE A 254 -22.21 7.90 -9.93
N ALA A 255 -22.48 7.25 -11.05
CA ALA A 255 -23.73 7.44 -11.79
C ALA A 255 -24.84 6.62 -11.10
N VAL A 256 -25.77 7.30 -10.45
CA VAL A 256 -26.89 6.62 -9.75
C VAL A 256 -27.96 6.26 -10.76
N ARG A 257 -28.02 5.04 -11.22
CA ARG A 257 -28.98 4.58 -12.22
C ARG A 257 -30.14 3.79 -11.63
N TYR A 258 -29.96 3.22 -10.44
CA TYR A 258 -30.92 2.37 -9.73
C TYR A 258 -30.70 2.43 -8.22
N PRO A 259 -31.72 2.07 -7.42
CA PRO A 259 -31.55 1.99 -5.97
C PRO A 259 -30.44 1.04 -5.57
N ALA A 260 -29.70 1.39 -4.52
CA ALA A 260 -28.58 0.60 -3.97
C ALA A 260 -27.34 0.45 -4.87
N ALA A 261 -27.20 1.23 -5.94
CA ALA A 261 -26.00 1.23 -6.79
C ALA A 261 -24.71 1.44 -5.98
N ALA A 262 -24.71 2.38 -5.02
CA ALA A 262 -23.57 2.61 -4.13
C ALA A 262 -23.21 1.34 -3.32
N LYS A 263 -24.20 0.65 -2.76
CA LYS A 263 -23.96 -0.58 -1.98
C LYS A 263 -23.38 -1.70 -2.81
N GLN A 264 -23.82 -1.84 -4.06
CA GLN A 264 -23.23 -2.81 -4.99
C GLN A 264 -21.75 -2.52 -5.24
N ILE A 265 -21.37 -1.24 -5.45
CA ILE A 265 -19.99 -0.86 -5.67
C ILE A 265 -19.15 -1.02 -4.40
N MET A 266 -19.69 -0.72 -3.22
CA MET A 266 -19.05 -1.03 -1.93
C MET A 266 -18.63 -2.49 -1.84
N HIS A 267 -19.55 -3.41 -2.13
CA HIS A 267 -19.26 -4.85 -2.11
C HIS A 267 -18.25 -5.26 -3.19
N ALA A 268 -18.31 -4.65 -4.38
CA ALA A 268 -17.31 -4.86 -5.43
C ALA A 268 -15.90 -4.42 -4.96
N PHE A 269 -15.79 -3.26 -4.32
CA PHE A 269 -14.51 -2.79 -3.77
C PHE A 269 -13.98 -3.75 -2.70
N TRP A 270 -14.79 -4.12 -1.73
CA TRP A 270 -14.38 -5.01 -0.64
C TRP A 270 -14.11 -6.46 -1.09
N GLY A 271 -14.52 -6.85 -2.29
CA GLY A 271 -14.32 -8.18 -2.84
C GLY A 271 -13.19 -8.31 -3.87
N VAL A 272 -12.53 -7.21 -4.29
CA VAL A 272 -11.61 -7.26 -5.43
C VAL A 272 -10.23 -6.70 -5.09
N GLY A 273 -9.21 -7.58 -5.15
CA GLY A 273 -7.79 -7.21 -5.12
C GLY A 273 -7.43 -6.29 -3.95
N GLN A 274 -6.57 -5.30 -4.19
CA GLN A 274 -6.13 -4.35 -3.15
C GLN A 274 -7.23 -3.38 -2.70
N MET A 275 -8.30 -3.19 -3.48
CA MET A 275 -9.49 -2.44 -3.04
C MET A 275 -10.19 -3.11 -1.84
N SER A 276 -9.98 -4.40 -1.62
CA SER A 276 -10.50 -5.10 -0.44
C SER A 276 -9.93 -4.57 0.88
N PHE A 277 -8.80 -3.87 0.86
CA PHE A 277 -8.20 -3.28 2.07
C PHE A 277 -8.90 -2.01 2.55
N VAL A 278 -9.69 -1.35 1.69
CA VAL A 278 -10.45 -0.14 2.04
C VAL A 278 -11.31 -0.38 3.27
N LYS A 279 -11.14 0.46 4.30
CA LYS A 279 -11.92 0.42 5.54
C LYS A 279 -13.13 1.34 5.47
N HIS A 280 -12.96 2.53 4.90
CA HIS A 280 -14.01 3.54 4.78
C HIS A 280 -14.25 3.89 3.31
N ALA A 281 -15.50 3.83 2.86
CA ALA A 281 -15.86 4.18 1.50
C ALA A 281 -17.08 5.10 1.50
N VAL A 282 -16.93 6.32 0.96
CA VAL A 282 -17.99 7.33 0.89
C VAL A 282 -18.43 7.54 -0.55
N PHE A 283 -19.69 7.32 -0.83
CA PHE A 283 -20.27 7.43 -2.17
C PHE A 283 -21.20 8.62 -2.30
N VAL A 284 -21.01 9.40 -3.35
CA VAL A 284 -21.83 10.56 -3.71
C VAL A 284 -22.26 10.48 -5.19
N PRO A 285 -23.35 11.16 -5.61
CA PRO A 285 -23.75 11.21 -7.00
C PRO A 285 -22.77 12.11 -7.80
N GLN A 286 -22.91 12.08 -9.13
CA GLN A 286 -22.01 12.78 -10.05
C GLN A 286 -22.00 14.30 -9.89
N ASP A 287 -23.12 14.90 -9.46
CA ASP A 287 -23.33 16.34 -9.27
C ASP A 287 -22.85 16.86 -7.91
N ALA A 288 -22.33 15.99 -7.04
CA ALA A 288 -21.73 16.37 -5.77
C ALA A 288 -20.49 17.27 -5.98
N PRO A 289 -20.06 18.04 -4.96
CA PRO A 289 -18.83 18.82 -4.99
C PRO A 289 -17.60 18.00 -5.40
N SER A 290 -16.54 18.68 -5.82
CA SER A 290 -15.28 18.01 -6.18
C SER A 290 -14.75 17.12 -5.04
N LEU A 291 -14.17 15.97 -5.39
CA LEU A 291 -13.50 15.08 -4.42
C LEU A 291 -12.22 15.72 -3.81
N ASP A 292 -11.74 16.83 -4.39
CA ASP A 292 -10.61 17.62 -3.90
C ASP A 292 -11.04 18.73 -2.93
N GLU A 293 -12.32 19.09 -2.89
CA GLU A 293 -12.89 20.15 -2.04
C GLU A 293 -13.44 19.54 -0.75
N TYR A 294 -12.55 19.06 0.14
CA TYR A 294 -12.93 18.25 1.30
C TYR A 294 -13.98 18.91 2.22
N GLU A 295 -13.95 20.22 2.43
CA GLU A 295 -14.94 20.90 3.26
C GLU A 295 -16.33 20.86 2.61
N ALA A 296 -16.43 21.27 1.34
CA ALA A 296 -17.69 21.25 0.60
C ALA A 296 -18.23 19.83 0.45
N PHE A 297 -17.35 18.85 0.16
CA PHE A 297 -17.69 17.44 0.08
C PHE A 297 -18.25 16.92 1.42
N THR A 298 -17.56 17.21 2.53
CA THR A 298 -17.98 16.76 3.86
C THR A 298 -19.35 17.35 4.22
N LYS A 299 -19.57 18.66 4.04
CA LYS A 299 -20.87 19.30 4.27
C LYS A 299 -21.98 18.69 3.40
N TYR A 300 -21.67 18.38 2.15
CA TYR A 300 -22.61 17.74 1.24
C TYR A 300 -23.05 16.36 1.78
N VAL A 301 -22.11 15.53 2.21
CA VAL A 301 -22.35 14.20 2.78
C VAL A 301 -23.17 14.33 4.08
N LEU A 302 -22.74 15.18 5.02
CA LEU A 302 -23.39 15.37 6.32
C LEU A 302 -24.82 15.88 6.21
N ASN A 303 -25.17 16.59 5.14
CA ASN A 303 -26.53 17.03 4.88
C ASN A 303 -27.44 15.97 4.23
N ARG A 304 -26.92 14.81 3.85
CA ARG A 304 -27.66 13.79 3.09
C ARG A 304 -27.78 12.45 3.79
N ILE A 305 -26.87 12.15 4.72
CA ILE A 305 -26.81 10.84 5.38
C ILE A 305 -27.83 10.71 6.50
N GLY A 306 -28.25 9.48 6.76
CA GLY A 306 -29.04 9.02 7.89
C GLY A 306 -28.62 7.59 8.26
N ALA A 307 -29.28 6.98 9.23
CA ALA A 307 -28.92 5.63 9.68
C ALA A 307 -28.90 4.59 8.54
N ARG A 308 -29.79 4.72 7.56
CA ARG A 308 -29.88 3.83 6.38
C ARG A 308 -28.78 4.06 5.34
N SER A 309 -28.02 5.15 5.46
CA SER A 309 -26.86 5.45 4.61
C SER A 309 -25.64 4.61 4.99
N LEU A 310 -25.61 4.04 6.19
CA LEU A 310 -24.45 3.34 6.74
C LEU A 310 -24.52 1.85 6.45
N VAL A 311 -23.39 1.30 6.00
CA VAL A 311 -23.19 -0.14 5.76
C VAL A 311 -21.99 -0.56 6.59
N PHE A 312 -22.24 -1.33 7.64
CA PHE A 312 -21.20 -1.94 8.46
C PHE A 312 -20.88 -3.32 7.91
N SER A 313 -19.60 -3.63 7.83
CA SER A 313 -19.07 -4.92 7.40
C SER A 313 -17.76 -5.19 8.11
N GLU A 314 -17.17 -6.34 7.85
CA GLU A 314 -15.84 -6.72 8.30
C GLU A 314 -15.14 -7.53 7.19
N GLY A 315 -13.82 -7.61 7.25
CA GLY A 315 -13.06 -8.37 6.27
C GLY A 315 -11.58 -8.02 6.24
N VAL A 316 -10.96 -8.31 5.12
CA VAL A 316 -9.52 -8.16 4.92
C VAL A 316 -9.10 -6.68 5.06
N CYS A 317 -8.09 -6.44 5.90
CA CYS A 317 -7.39 -5.16 5.99
C CYS A 317 -5.94 -5.33 5.51
N ASP A 318 -5.26 -4.23 5.23
CA ASP A 318 -3.85 -4.25 4.90
C ASP A 318 -3.04 -4.79 6.10
N GLN A 319 -1.99 -5.56 5.83
CA GLN A 319 -1.09 -6.06 6.87
C GLN A 319 -0.41 -4.91 7.64
N LEU A 320 -0.24 -3.75 7.00
CA LEU A 320 0.33 -2.55 7.62
C LEU A 320 -0.70 -1.70 8.38
N ASP A 321 -1.96 -2.11 8.44
CA ASP A 321 -3.00 -1.48 9.28
C ASP A 321 -2.92 -1.97 10.72
N HIS A 322 -2.11 -1.31 11.53
CA HIS A 322 -1.96 -1.61 12.96
C HIS A 322 -3.07 -1.01 13.84
N ALA A 323 -4.07 -0.34 13.25
CA ALA A 323 -5.23 0.18 13.98
C ALA A 323 -6.35 -0.87 14.15
N SER A 324 -6.30 -1.96 13.39
CA SER A 324 -7.22 -3.09 13.56
C SER A 324 -6.78 -3.98 14.73
N PRO A 325 -7.72 -4.53 15.52
CA PRO A 325 -7.39 -5.37 16.69
C PRO A 325 -6.76 -6.71 16.27
N ASN A 326 -7.05 -7.18 15.08
CA ASN A 326 -6.51 -8.42 14.52
C ASN A 326 -5.69 -8.10 13.26
N SER A 327 -4.57 -8.77 13.09
CA SER A 327 -3.75 -8.63 11.88
C SER A 327 -4.55 -9.04 10.64
N CYS A 328 -4.49 -8.23 9.60
CA CYS A 328 -5.14 -8.44 8.30
C CYS A 328 -6.68 -8.55 8.33
N PHE A 329 -7.32 -8.26 9.46
CA PHE A 329 -8.77 -8.36 9.60
C PHE A 329 -9.33 -7.21 10.46
N GLY A 330 -10.39 -6.54 9.99
CA GLY A 330 -11.00 -5.43 10.70
C GLY A 330 -12.35 -4.99 10.18
N GLY A 331 -12.92 -4.00 10.85
CA GLY A 331 -14.20 -3.40 10.50
C GLY A 331 -14.14 -2.54 9.24
N LYS A 332 -15.28 -2.44 8.56
CA LYS A 332 -15.48 -1.62 7.36
C LYS A 332 -16.74 -0.79 7.48
N LEU A 333 -16.67 0.45 7.00
CA LEU A 333 -17.82 1.37 6.96
C LEU A 333 -18.01 1.90 5.53
N GLY A 334 -19.17 1.63 4.95
CA GLY A 334 -19.63 2.28 3.74
C GLY A 334 -20.66 3.37 4.05
N ILE A 335 -20.54 4.50 3.40
CA ILE A 335 -21.45 5.65 3.54
C ILE A 335 -22.07 5.93 2.17
N ASP A 336 -23.38 5.73 2.05
CA ASP A 336 -24.16 6.04 0.85
C ASP A 336 -24.85 7.41 1.00
N ALA A 337 -24.24 8.43 0.42
CA ALA A 337 -24.80 9.79 0.33
C ALA A 337 -25.36 10.11 -1.07
N THR A 338 -25.66 9.08 -1.88
CA THR A 338 -26.21 9.26 -3.24
C THR A 338 -27.67 9.72 -3.22
N ALA A 339 -28.43 9.39 -2.18
CA ALA A 339 -29.77 9.91 -1.93
C ALA A 339 -29.79 10.75 -0.65
N ASP A 340 -30.73 11.69 -0.55
CA ASP A 340 -30.97 12.41 0.71
C ASP A 340 -31.81 11.53 1.64
N LEU A 341 -31.15 10.92 2.62
CA LEU A 341 -31.75 10.11 3.68
C LEU A 341 -31.63 10.77 5.06
N SER A 342 -31.25 12.06 5.07
CA SER A 342 -31.10 12.83 6.29
C SER A 342 -32.42 13.02 7.03
N SER A 343 -32.33 13.12 8.36
CA SER A 343 -33.41 13.56 9.22
C SER A 343 -33.41 15.10 9.35
N GLN A 344 -34.32 15.64 10.15
CA GLN A 344 -34.25 17.06 10.53
C GLN A 344 -32.93 17.32 11.28
N ALA A 345 -32.38 18.52 11.07
CA ALA A 345 -31.21 18.95 11.82
C ALA A 345 -31.49 18.89 13.34
N PRO A 346 -30.54 18.36 14.13
CA PRO A 346 -30.67 18.28 15.57
C PRO A 346 -30.61 19.72 16.18
N GLN A 347 -31.13 19.85 17.39
CA GLN A 347 -30.80 21.01 18.21
C GLN A 347 -29.30 20.94 18.57
N ILE A 348 -28.55 21.95 18.19
CA ILE A 348 -27.13 22.04 18.54
C ILE A 348 -27.01 22.50 19.99
N LEU A 349 -26.40 21.66 20.81
CA LEU A 349 -25.96 22.00 22.18
C LEU A 349 -24.57 22.62 22.13
N SER A 350 -24.16 23.32 23.19
CA SER A 350 -22.75 23.71 23.34
C SER A 350 -21.84 22.45 23.51
N ASP A 351 -20.52 22.60 23.29
CA ASP A 351 -19.59 21.49 23.51
C ASP A 351 -19.64 21.00 24.97
N GLU A 352 -19.81 21.93 25.94
CA GLU A 352 -19.92 21.66 27.39
C GLU A 352 -21.19 20.88 27.73
N GLU A 353 -22.35 21.33 27.21
CA GLU A 353 -23.64 20.66 27.43
C GLU A 353 -23.64 19.24 26.83
N LEU A 354 -23.09 19.09 25.62
CA LEU A 354 -23.02 17.83 24.95
C LEU A 354 -22.03 16.86 25.67
N LEU A 355 -20.89 17.40 26.16
CA LEU A 355 -19.93 16.65 26.95
C LEU A 355 -20.55 16.11 28.24
N ALA A 356 -21.26 16.99 29.01
CA ALA A 356 -21.94 16.60 30.24
C ALA A 356 -22.95 15.46 30.00
N LYS A 357 -23.71 15.57 28.90
CA LYS A 357 -24.67 14.55 28.50
C LYS A 357 -23.96 13.20 28.17
N PHE A 358 -22.91 13.24 27.39
CA PHE A 358 -22.16 12.00 27.03
C PHE A 358 -21.48 11.38 28.24
N GLN A 359 -20.89 12.17 29.12
CA GLN A 359 -20.24 11.68 30.34
C GLN A 359 -21.22 11.04 31.32
N SER A 360 -22.50 11.44 31.31
CA SER A 360 -23.54 10.76 32.11
C SER A 360 -23.82 9.34 31.66
N GLU A 361 -23.58 9.01 30.40
CA GLU A 361 -23.78 7.70 29.81
C GLU A 361 -22.46 6.90 29.73
N GLU A 362 -21.35 7.56 29.40
CA GLU A 362 -20.02 6.97 29.27
C GLU A 362 -18.94 7.86 29.93
N PRO A 363 -18.61 7.61 31.20
CA PRO A 363 -17.64 8.41 31.95
C PRO A 363 -16.20 8.40 31.37
N ALA A 364 -15.86 7.43 30.55
CA ALA A 364 -14.56 7.37 29.87
C ALA A 364 -14.35 8.51 28.86
N ILE A 365 -15.37 9.28 28.53
CA ILE A 365 -15.28 10.42 27.63
C ILE A 365 -14.67 11.61 28.36
N LEU A 366 -13.47 12.03 27.97
CA LEU A 366 -12.71 13.11 28.63
C LEU A 366 -12.99 14.47 28.03
N ALA A 367 -13.20 14.57 26.72
CA ALA A 367 -13.45 15.80 25.99
C ALA A 367 -14.15 15.51 24.66
N LEU A 368 -14.80 16.52 24.11
CA LEU A 368 -15.32 16.48 22.75
C LEU A 368 -15.23 17.85 22.06
N LYS A 369 -15.33 17.80 20.73
CA LYS A 369 -15.42 18.98 19.88
C LYS A 369 -16.36 18.72 18.73
N GLN A 370 -17.28 19.66 18.49
CA GLN A 370 -18.21 19.61 17.38
C GLN A 370 -17.66 20.36 16.17
N TYR A 371 -17.94 19.83 14.98
CA TYR A 371 -17.59 20.41 13.69
C TYR A 371 -18.79 20.34 12.74
N PHE A 372 -18.87 21.27 11.80
CA PHE A 372 -19.95 21.34 10.81
C PHE A 372 -21.34 21.41 11.46
N CYS A 373 -21.48 22.23 12.51
CA CYS A 373 -22.76 22.45 13.22
C CYS A 373 -23.81 23.10 12.34
N ASP A 374 -23.43 23.62 11.17
CA ASP A 374 -24.32 24.17 10.14
C ASP A 374 -24.90 23.07 9.21
N THR A 375 -24.66 21.80 9.51
CA THR A 375 -25.19 20.65 8.74
C THR A 375 -26.24 19.87 9.52
N LYS A 376 -26.98 19.00 8.82
CA LYS A 376 -27.97 18.10 9.44
C LYS A 376 -27.38 17.00 10.34
N ASN A 377 -26.12 16.67 10.16
CA ASN A 377 -25.41 15.66 10.95
C ASN A 377 -24.03 16.20 11.33
N PRO A 378 -23.89 17.02 12.37
CA PRO A 378 -22.60 17.50 12.83
C PRO A 378 -21.64 16.36 13.17
N LEU A 379 -20.34 16.57 12.93
CA LEU A 379 -19.30 15.65 13.37
C LEU A 379 -18.91 15.95 14.82
N VAL A 380 -18.76 14.92 15.63
CA VAL A 380 -18.28 15.04 17.00
C VAL A 380 -16.98 14.24 17.11
N LEU A 381 -15.88 14.92 17.42
CA LEU A 381 -14.62 14.25 17.82
C LEU A 381 -14.64 14.07 19.33
N ILE A 382 -14.38 12.85 19.77
CA ILE A 382 -14.43 12.47 21.19
C ILE A 382 -13.04 12.01 21.61
N ASN A 383 -12.55 12.52 22.73
CA ASN A 383 -11.38 12.04 23.43
C ASN A 383 -11.83 11.09 24.54
N ILE A 384 -11.30 9.86 24.57
CA ILE A 384 -11.70 8.83 25.52
C ILE A 384 -10.50 8.25 26.28
N ASP A 385 -10.70 7.87 27.54
CA ASP A 385 -9.74 7.06 28.29
C ASP A 385 -9.90 5.59 27.90
N LYS A 386 -8.93 5.07 27.13
CA LYS A 386 -8.95 3.69 26.66
C LYS A 386 -8.82 2.66 27.80
N LYS A 387 -8.17 3.01 28.91
CA LYS A 387 -8.00 2.08 30.04
C LYS A 387 -9.33 1.76 30.69
N GLU A 388 -10.17 2.78 30.89
CA GLU A 388 -11.51 2.56 31.45
C GLU A 388 -12.43 1.74 30.55
N LEU A 389 -12.29 1.87 29.21
CA LEU A 389 -13.11 1.09 28.26
C LEU A 389 -12.72 -0.39 28.21
N VAL A 390 -11.43 -0.72 28.30
CA VAL A 390 -10.92 -2.10 28.26
C VAL A 390 -11.28 -2.87 29.52
N GLU A 391 -11.35 -2.20 30.68
CA GLU A 391 -11.74 -2.86 31.95
C GLU A 391 -13.23 -3.21 32.02
N ARG A 392 -14.08 -2.67 31.11
CA ARG A 392 -15.53 -2.90 31.05
C ARG A 392 -15.98 -3.87 29.96
N SER A 393 -15.08 -4.27 29.05
CA SER A 393 -15.34 -5.18 27.95
C SER A 393 -14.87 -6.61 28.27
#